data_8212e2acc59ff4c589501203bc8b59e9
#
_entry.id   8212e2acc59ff4c589501203bc8b59e9
#
_cell.length_a   1.000
_cell.length_b   1.000
_cell.length_c   1.000
_cell.angle_alpha   90.00
_cell.angle_beta   90.00
_cell.angle_gamma   90.00
#
_symmetry.space_group_name_H-M   'P 1'
#
loop_
_entity.id
_entity.type
_entity.pdbx_description
1 polymer ?
#
loop_
_entity_poly.entity_id
_entity_poly.type
_entity_poly.pdbx_seq_one_letter_code
_entity_poly.pdbx_strand_id
1 'polypeptide(L)'
;MLTKKQLELFTYIDREVNDTGIAPSFDEMKEALQLKSKSGIHRLISGLEERGFIKKLSHRARAIEILRYPSIKQEQRDSQKKFSKNNISEISTVRNHDSDSLTLQVPLMGKIAAGSPLEAINDFSHNLDVPQHLLGKGNHYALEVKGESMTGAGIMNGDTILVKEQEYANNGEIVVALVSGQEATLKKFIKNGDQVRLKAENEAFEDQIYQSSEVQIQGKLVALLRAY
;
A
#
# COMPACT_ATOMS: atom_id res chain seq x y z
N MET A 1 -13.05 5.43 15.22
CA MET A 1 -11.82 5.88 15.90
C MET A 1 -11.36 4.81 16.89
N LEU A 2 -10.05 4.54 16.96
CA LEU A 2 -9.47 3.67 18.00
C LEU A 2 -9.29 4.44 19.31
N THR A 3 -9.42 3.75 20.43
CA THR A 3 -9.01 4.32 21.72
C THR A 3 -7.48 4.36 21.80
N LYS A 4 -6.92 5.19 22.68
CA LYS A 4 -5.46 5.31 22.86
C LYS A 4 -4.79 3.94 23.10
N LYS A 5 -5.38 3.10 23.94
CA LYS A 5 -4.87 1.74 24.22
C LYS A 5 -5.03 0.76 23.06
N GLN A 6 -6.08 0.89 22.24
CA GLN A 6 -6.22 0.09 21.02
C GLN A 6 -5.19 0.49 19.98
N LEU A 7 -4.92 1.80 19.84
CA LEU A 7 -3.88 2.28 18.92
C LEU A 7 -2.48 1.83 19.37
N GLU A 8 -2.19 1.90 20.67
CA GLU A 8 -0.92 1.43 21.25
C GLU A 8 -0.69 -0.06 20.99
N LEU A 9 -1.73 -0.89 21.21
CA LEU A 9 -1.67 -2.32 20.89
C LEU A 9 -1.50 -2.58 19.41
N PHE A 10 -2.25 -1.89 18.57
CA PHE A 10 -2.15 -2.03 17.11
C PHE A 10 -0.73 -1.71 16.62
N THR A 11 -0.15 -0.59 17.07
CA THR A 11 1.22 -0.19 16.70
C THR A 11 2.27 -1.20 17.16
N TYR A 12 2.07 -1.80 18.34
CA TYR A 12 2.96 -2.85 18.84
C TYR A 12 2.88 -4.11 17.99
N ILE A 13 1.66 -4.58 17.67
CA ILE A 13 1.45 -5.75 16.79
C ILE A 13 2.06 -5.49 15.40
N ASP A 14 1.80 -4.34 14.83
CA ASP A 14 2.32 -3.94 13.51
C ASP A 14 3.86 -3.98 13.47
N ARG A 15 4.51 -3.40 14.47
CA ARG A 15 5.97 -3.43 14.58
C ARG A 15 6.50 -4.86 14.69
N GLU A 16 5.96 -5.68 15.59
CA GLU A 16 6.45 -7.05 15.79
C GLU A 16 6.25 -7.91 14.54
N VAL A 17 5.12 -7.76 13.84
CA VAL A 17 4.86 -8.48 12.59
C VAL A 17 5.84 -8.05 11.50
N ASN A 18 6.15 -6.75 11.39
CA ASN A 18 7.11 -6.23 10.41
C ASN A 18 8.55 -6.64 10.74
N ASP A 19 8.93 -6.67 12.03
CA ASP A 19 10.31 -6.96 12.46
C ASP A 19 10.61 -8.46 12.47
N THR A 20 9.65 -9.31 12.84
CA THR A 20 9.86 -10.76 13.06
C THR A 20 9.07 -11.66 12.11
N GLY A 21 8.12 -11.12 11.35
CA GLY A 21 7.19 -11.89 10.52
C GLY A 21 6.13 -12.66 11.32
N ILE A 22 6.08 -12.53 12.64
CA ILE A 22 5.21 -13.30 13.54
C ILE A 22 4.49 -12.36 14.50
N ALA A 23 3.18 -12.51 14.63
CA ALA A 23 2.43 -11.71 15.59
C ALA A 23 2.83 -12.05 17.05
N PRO A 24 2.91 -11.05 17.93
CA PRO A 24 3.26 -11.26 19.33
C PRO A 24 2.20 -12.10 20.06
N SER A 25 2.64 -12.84 21.07
CA SER A 25 1.76 -13.59 21.96
C SER A 25 0.98 -12.65 22.90
N PHE A 26 -0.10 -13.16 23.47
CA PHE A 26 -0.88 -12.38 24.45
C PHE A 26 -0.07 -11.98 25.70
N ASP A 27 0.95 -12.75 26.08
CA ASP A 27 1.85 -12.42 27.17
C ASP A 27 2.78 -11.27 26.79
N GLU A 28 3.40 -11.33 25.62
CA GLU A 28 4.24 -10.25 25.07
C GLU A 28 3.45 -8.95 24.93
N MET A 29 2.22 -9.02 24.40
CA MET A 29 1.33 -7.85 24.31
C MET A 29 0.98 -7.28 25.69
N LYS A 30 0.72 -8.14 26.68
CA LYS A 30 0.41 -7.75 28.04
C LYS A 30 1.59 -6.99 28.67
N GLU A 31 2.80 -7.51 28.51
CA GLU A 31 4.02 -6.89 29.02
C GLU A 31 4.31 -5.56 28.32
N ALA A 32 4.24 -5.52 27.00
CA ALA A 32 4.48 -4.31 26.22
C ALA A 32 3.53 -3.17 26.58
N LEU A 33 2.24 -3.47 26.83
CA LEU A 33 1.25 -2.47 27.21
C LEU A 33 1.14 -2.25 28.73
N GLN A 34 1.97 -2.94 29.53
CA GLN A 34 1.98 -2.88 31.01
C GLN A 34 0.58 -3.16 31.61
N LEU A 35 -0.14 -4.13 31.05
CA LEU A 35 -1.46 -4.50 31.53
C LEU A 35 -1.37 -5.61 32.61
N LYS A 36 -2.23 -5.52 33.62
CA LYS A 36 -2.23 -6.46 34.73
C LYS A 36 -2.78 -7.85 34.39
N SER A 37 -3.59 -7.97 33.32
CA SER A 37 -4.24 -9.23 32.96
C SER A 37 -4.34 -9.45 31.44
N LYS A 38 -4.33 -10.72 31.02
CA LYS A 38 -4.58 -11.14 29.63
C LYS A 38 -6.01 -10.78 29.15
N SER A 39 -6.98 -10.70 30.06
CA SER A 39 -8.35 -10.30 29.72
C SER A 39 -8.41 -8.89 29.13
N GLY A 40 -7.52 -7.99 29.55
CA GLY A 40 -7.38 -6.66 28.98
C GLY A 40 -6.94 -6.71 27.51
N ILE A 41 -5.95 -7.55 27.18
CA ILE A 41 -5.51 -7.78 25.80
C ILE A 41 -6.62 -8.39 24.95
N HIS A 42 -7.33 -9.39 25.48
CA HIS A 42 -8.47 -9.98 24.75
C HIS A 42 -9.52 -8.94 24.35
N ARG A 43 -9.90 -8.04 25.27
CA ARG A 43 -10.85 -6.95 24.96
C ARG A 43 -10.32 -5.99 23.91
N LEU A 44 -9.04 -5.63 23.98
CA LEU A 44 -8.44 -4.72 22.99
C LEU A 44 -8.37 -5.36 21.61
N ILE A 45 -7.97 -6.63 21.52
CA ILE A 45 -7.91 -7.40 20.27
C ILE A 45 -9.33 -7.58 19.69
N SER A 46 -10.32 -7.98 20.50
CA SER A 46 -11.71 -8.09 20.01
C SER A 46 -12.23 -6.75 19.50
N GLY A 47 -11.92 -5.65 20.18
CA GLY A 47 -12.31 -4.32 19.71
C GLY A 47 -11.57 -3.85 18.45
N LEU A 48 -10.35 -4.32 18.18
CA LEU A 48 -9.63 -4.09 16.92
C LEU A 48 -10.23 -4.94 15.79
N GLU A 49 -10.59 -6.19 16.08
CA GLU A 49 -11.20 -7.14 15.14
C GLU A 49 -12.61 -6.69 14.74
N GLU A 50 -13.49 -6.33 15.70
CA GLU A 50 -14.84 -5.81 15.46
C GLU A 50 -14.83 -4.55 14.57
N ARG A 51 -13.78 -3.74 14.67
CA ARG A 51 -13.60 -2.52 13.87
C ARG A 51 -12.87 -2.76 12.55
N GLY A 52 -12.53 -4.02 12.24
CA GLY A 52 -11.90 -4.42 10.99
C GLY A 52 -10.46 -3.93 10.80
N PHE A 53 -9.71 -3.72 11.89
CA PHE A 53 -8.28 -3.38 11.81
C PHE A 53 -7.39 -4.62 11.78
N ILE A 54 -7.81 -5.69 12.46
CA ILE A 54 -7.11 -6.97 12.51
C ILE A 54 -8.10 -8.12 12.37
N LYS A 55 -7.60 -9.31 12.03
CA LYS A 55 -8.33 -10.58 12.00
C LYS A 55 -7.52 -11.66 12.70
N LYS A 56 -8.17 -12.43 13.57
CA LYS A 56 -7.57 -13.65 14.13
C LYS A 56 -7.77 -14.80 13.15
N LEU A 57 -6.71 -15.51 12.81
CA LEU A 57 -6.79 -16.70 12.00
C LEU A 57 -7.02 -17.91 12.91
N SER A 58 -8.10 -18.65 12.68
CA SER A 58 -8.43 -19.87 13.42
C SER A 58 -7.36 -20.95 13.16
N HIS A 59 -7.02 -21.73 14.21
CA HIS A 59 -6.11 -22.88 14.15
C HIS A 59 -4.61 -22.60 14.00
N ARG A 60 -4.12 -21.37 14.15
CA ARG A 60 -2.70 -21.07 14.26
C ARG A 60 -2.41 -20.24 15.49
N ALA A 61 -1.48 -20.69 16.33
CA ALA A 61 -0.97 -19.89 17.43
C ALA A 61 -0.23 -18.66 16.86
N ARG A 62 -0.45 -17.48 17.44
CA ARG A 62 0.16 -16.20 17.03
C ARG A 62 -0.22 -15.74 15.61
N ALA A 63 -1.44 -16.04 15.15
CA ALA A 63 -1.90 -15.64 13.83
C ALA A 63 -2.88 -14.47 13.94
N ILE A 64 -2.36 -13.26 13.82
CA ILE A 64 -3.11 -12.00 13.69
C ILE A 64 -2.72 -11.39 12.34
N GLU A 65 -3.73 -11.13 11.54
CA GLU A 65 -3.60 -10.46 10.25
C GLU A 65 -4.06 -9.00 10.42
N ILE A 66 -3.29 -8.05 9.87
CA ILE A 66 -3.65 -6.64 9.86
C ILE A 66 -4.46 -6.38 8.59
N LEU A 67 -5.72 -5.98 8.74
CA LEU A 67 -6.63 -5.72 7.61
C LEU A 67 -6.62 -4.25 7.16
N ARG A 68 -6.42 -3.32 8.10
CA ARG A 68 -6.48 -1.89 7.83
C ARG A 68 -5.69 -1.09 8.85
N TYR A 69 -5.01 -0.05 8.39
CA TYR A 69 -4.30 0.89 9.26
C TYR A 69 -5.22 2.00 9.78
N PRO A 70 -5.10 2.41 11.07
CA PRO A 70 -5.85 3.55 11.60
C PRO A 70 -5.36 4.85 10.96
N SER A 71 -6.29 5.69 10.47
CA SER A 71 -5.98 7.05 10.00
C SER A 71 -5.54 7.89 11.20
N ILE A 72 -4.26 8.07 11.38
CA ILE A 72 -3.71 8.97 12.40
C ILE A 72 -3.79 10.39 11.82
N LYS A 73 -4.67 11.23 12.37
CA LYS A 73 -4.60 12.66 12.11
C LYS A 73 -3.22 13.17 12.56
N GLN A 74 -2.53 13.83 11.66
CA GLN A 74 -1.16 14.32 11.74
C GLN A 74 -0.92 15.44 12.81
N GLU A 75 -1.64 15.44 13.92
CA GLU A 75 -1.57 16.53 14.92
C GLU A 75 -0.49 16.32 16.00
N GLN A 76 0.29 15.25 15.97
CA GLN A 76 1.29 14.98 17.02
C GLN A 76 2.77 14.90 16.55
N ARG A 77 3.08 15.27 15.31
CA ARG A 77 4.49 15.33 14.86
C ARG A 77 5.18 16.69 15.07
N ASP A 78 4.46 17.72 15.46
CA ASP A 78 5.02 19.06 15.64
C ASP A 78 5.60 19.33 17.05
N SER A 79 5.45 18.41 18.00
CA SER A 79 5.91 18.62 19.38
C SER A 79 7.34 18.13 19.67
N GLN A 80 8.01 17.47 18.73
CA GLN A 80 9.39 17.01 18.93
C GLN A 80 10.47 17.83 18.20
N LYS A 81 10.10 18.95 17.54
CA LYS A 81 11.08 19.85 16.89
C LYS A 81 11.48 21.10 17.70
N LYS A 82 11.26 21.10 18.99
CA LYS A 82 11.61 22.25 19.85
C LYS A 82 12.54 21.91 21.01
N PHE A 83 13.57 21.12 20.82
CA PHE A 83 14.72 21.13 21.74
C PHE A 83 15.98 20.67 20.98
N SER A 84 16.70 21.60 20.44
CA SER A 84 18.15 21.70 20.37
C SER A 84 18.57 22.78 19.37
N LYS A 85 18.55 24.01 19.84
CA LYS A 85 19.50 25.04 19.37
C LYS A 85 20.46 25.26 20.53
N ASN A 86 21.67 24.80 20.36
CA ASN A 86 22.94 25.39 20.77
C ASN A 86 23.99 24.27 20.80
N ASN A 87 24.87 24.28 19.83
CA ASN A 87 26.32 24.47 19.99
C ASN A 87 27.00 24.29 18.64
N ILE A 88 27.54 25.40 18.20
CA ILE A 88 28.49 25.48 17.10
C ILE A 88 29.86 25.15 17.71
N SER A 89 30.59 24.19 17.18
CA SER A 89 32.03 24.23 17.01
C SER A 89 32.60 22.99 16.36
N GLU A 90 33.28 23.23 15.24
CA GLU A 90 34.46 22.56 14.70
C GLU A 90 34.37 21.21 14.01
N ILE A 91 34.27 21.27 12.69
CA ILE A 91 35.20 20.76 11.65
C ILE A 91 35.95 19.47 12.02
N SER A 92 35.51 18.39 11.40
CA SER A 92 36.43 17.37 10.87
C SER A 92 35.78 16.68 9.67
N THR A 93 36.38 16.92 8.51
CA THR A 93 36.11 16.29 7.23
C THR A 93 36.30 14.78 7.31
N VAL A 94 35.23 14.04 7.40
CA VAL A 94 35.17 12.66 6.89
C VAL A 94 33.95 12.60 5.97
N ARG A 95 34.21 12.55 4.67
CA ARG A 95 33.21 12.27 3.66
C ARG A 95 32.74 10.82 3.83
N ASN A 96 31.78 10.59 4.70
CA ASN A 96 30.95 9.39 4.62
C ASN A 96 29.84 9.73 3.64
N HIS A 97 29.88 9.13 2.48
CA HIS A 97 28.77 8.99 1.57
C HIS A 97 27.71 8.06 2.21
N ASP A 98 27.05 8.54 3.25
CA ASP A 98 25.71 8.08 3.59
C ASP A 98 24.74 9.05 2.91
N SER A 99 24.54 8.82 1.62
CA SER A 99 23.32 9.28 0.98
C SER A 99 22.19 8.58 1.72
N ASP A 100 21.53 9.29 2.64
CA ASP A 100 20.16 9.00 3.08
C ASP A 100 19.33 8.80 1.80
N SER A 101 19.28 7.57 1.34
CA SER A 101 18.39 7.18 0.26
C SER A 101 17.00 7.26 0.85
N LEU A 102 16.35 8.42 0.64
CA LEU A 102 14.95 8.63 0.99
C LEU A 102 14.10 7.65 0.18
N THR A 103 14.06 6.41 0.64
CA THR A 103 13.18 5.37 0.11
C THR A 103 11.90 5.35 0.94
N LEU A 104 10.79 5.09 0.28
CA LEU A 104 9.50 4.82 0.91
C LEU A 104 9.14 3.37 0.67
N GLN A 105 8.58 2.72 1.67
CA GLN A 105 8.06 1.38 1.54
C GLN A 105 6.68 1.43 0.89
N VAL A 106 6.58 0.82 -0.30
CA VAL A 106 5.35 0.72 -1.10
C VAL A 106 4.86 -0.73 -1.05
N PRO A 107 3.63 -0.99 -0.57
CA PRO A 107 3.11 -2.35 -0.50
C PRO A 107 2.90 -2.93 -1.90
N LEU A 108 3.39 -4.15 -2.14
CA LEU A 108 3.08 -4.95 -3.32
C LEU A 108 1.73 -5.65 -3.08
N MET A 109 0.67 -5.18 -3.74
CA MET A 109 -0.70 -5.62 -3.50
C MET A 109 -1.12 -6.83 -4.33
N GLY A 110 -0.20 -7.43 -5.10
CA GLY A 110 -0.47 -8.61 -5.92
C GLY A 110 -0.24 -8.38 -7.40
N LYS A 111 -1.06 -9.01 -8.25
CA LYS A 111 -0.91 -9.03 -9.71
C LYS A 111 -2.06 -8.32 -10.39
N ILE A 112 -1.76 -7.61 -11.49
CA ILE A 112 -2.77 -6.93 -12.31
C ILE A 112 -2.79 -7.53 -13.73
N ALA A 113 -3.97 -7.82 -14.24
CA ALA A 113 -4.14 -8.30 -15.58
C ALA A 113 -3.86 -7.19 -16.61
N ALA A 114 -2.90 -7.43 -17.49
CA ALA A 114 -2.75 -6.71 -18.74
C ALA A 114 -3.16 -7.65 -19.88
N GLY A 115 -4.43 -8.00 -19.96
CA GLY A 115 -4.99 -8.98 -20.89
C GLY A 115 -6.35 -9.47 -20.42
N SER A 116 -6.54 -10.80 -20.36
CA SER A 116 -7.74 -11.40 -19.80
C SER A 116 -7.83 -11.17 -18.30
N PRO A 117 -9.02 -10.91 -17.75
CA PRO A 117 -9.21 -10.59 -16.35
C PRO A 117 -8.64 -11.68 -15.43
N LEU A 118 -7.94 -11.26 -14.37
CA LEU A 118 -7.53 -12.14 -13.28
C LEU A 118 -8.33 -11.73 -12.05
N GLU A 119 -8.79 -12.72 -11.28
CA GLU A 119 -9.26 -12.44 -9.92
C GLU A 119 -8.11 -11.76 -9.16
N ALA A 120 -8.41 -10.67 -8.49
CA ALA A 120 -7.43 -9.90 -7.71
C ALA A 120 -6.87 -10.82 -6.61
N ILE A 121 -5.68 -11.35 -6.81
CA ILE A 121 -4.96 -12.12 -5.79
C ILE A 121 -4.30 -11.08 -4.88
N ASN A 122 -4.88 -10.87 -3.72
CA ASN A 122 -4.33 -10.06 -2.65
C ASN A 122 -3.23 -10.86 -1.93
N ASP A 123 -2.02 -10.81 -2.43
CA ASP A 123 -0.84 -11.32 -1.73
C ASP A 123 -0.03 -10.14 -1.19
N PHE A 124 -0.36 -9.71 0.02
CA PHE A 124 0.24 -8.54 0.71
C PHE A 124 1.60 -8.85 1.36
N SER A 125 2.37 -9.78 0.82
CA SER A 125 3.50 -10.36 1.54
C SER A 125 4.80 -9.56 1.47
N HIS A 126 4.91 -8.51 0.65
CA HIS A 126 6.18 -7.81 0.45
C HIS A 126 5.99 -6.29 0.26
N ASN A 127 6.86 -5.51 0.90
CA ASN A 127 7.01 -4.09 0.61
C ASN A 127 8.21 -3.90 -0.32
N LEU A 128 8.12 -2.91 -1.20
CA LEU A 128 9.20 -2.49 -2.09
C LEU A 128 9.81 -1.19 -1.57
N ASP A 129 11.13 -1.15 -1.47
CA ASP A 129 11.85 0.09 -1.18
C ASP A 129 11.94 0.91 -2.47
N VAL A 130 11.20 2.01 -2.53
CA VAL A 130 11.10 2.86 -3.70
C VAL A 130 11.70 4.23 -3.41
N PRO A 131 12.60 4.74 -4.24
CA PRO A 131 13.12 6.10 -4.10
C PRO A 131 11.99 7.14 -4.08
N GLN A 132 11.98 8.00 -3.06
CA GLN A 132 10.89 8.98 -2.85
C GLN A 132 10.66 9.92 -4.04
N HIS A 133 11.68 10.20 -4.83
CA HIS A 133 11.57 11.07 -6.00
C HIS A 133 10.71 10.47 -7.14
N LEU A 134 10.51 9.15 -7.17
CA LEU A 134 9.62 8.47 -8.12
C LEU A 134 8.14 8.54 -7.69
N LEU A 135 7.90 8.89 -6.43
CA LEU A 135 6.58 8.93 -5.83
C LEU A 135 6.20 10.39 -5.57
N GLY A 136 5.04 10.78 -6.02
CA GLY A 136 4.46 12.08 -5.66
C GLY A 136 3.86 12.08 -4.25
N LYS A 137 3.11 13.13 -3.91
CA LYS A 137 2.33 13.17 -2.65
C LYS A 137 1.13 12.21 -2.75
N GLY A 138 0.80 11.55 -1.65
CA GLY A 138 -0.35 10.64 -1.51
C GLY A 138 0.06 9.20 -1.26
N ASN A 139 -0.92 8.31 -1.22
CA ASN A 139 -0.71 6.89 -1.03
C ASN A 139 -0.30 6.24 -2.35
N HIS A 140 0.56 5.23 -2.27
CA HIS A 140 1.04 4.46 -3.41
C HIS A 140 1.01 2.97 -3.08
N TYR A 141 0.79 2.18 -4.10
CA TYR A 141 0.92 0.73 -4.05
C TYR A 141 1.58 0.21 -5.32
N ALA A 142 2.08 -1.02 -5.27
CA ALA A 142 2.72 -1.69 -6.38
C ALA A 142 1.90 -2.90 -6.82
N LEU A 143 1.98 -3.23 -8.12
CA LEU A 143 1.38 -4.42 -8.72
C LEU A 143 2.34 -5.05 -9.71
N GLU A 144 2.39 -6.39 -9.76
CA GLU A 144 3.09 -7.14 -10.81
C GLU A 144 2.19 -7.27 -12.04
N VAL A 145 2.68 -6.90 -13.21
CA VAL A 145 1.94 -6.95 -14.46
C VAL A 145 1.91 -8.38 -15.01
N LYS A 146 0.72 -8.86 -15.37
CA LYS A 146 0.50 -10.13 -16.07
C LYS A 146 -0.21 -9.90 -17.37
N GLY A 147 0.45 -10.28 -18.48
CA GLY A 147 -0.05 -10.13 -19.83
C GLY A 147 0.65 -9.05 -20.65
N GLU A 148 0.18 -8.85 -21.86
CA GLU A 148 0.91 -8.09 -22.91
C GLU A 148 0.11 -6.92 -23.49
N SER A 149 -1.09 -6.62 -22.98
CA SER A 149 -1.96 -5.59 -23.57
C SER A 149 -1.42 -4.17 -23.48
N MET A 150 -0.32 -3.95 -22.75
CA MET A 150 0.29 -2.63 -22.54
C MET A 150 1.72 -2.52 -23.08
N THR A 151 2.15 -3.48 -23.91
CA THR A 151 3.53 -3.55 -24.46
C THR A 151 3.86 -2.34 -25.34
N GLY A 152 2.92 -1.80 -26.08
CA GLY A 152 3.09 -0.57 -26.86
C GLY A 152 3.32 0.68 -26.01
N ALA A 153 2.95 0.65 -24.74
CA ALA A 153 3.31 1.66 -23.73
C ALA A 153 4.63 1.35 -23.02
N GLY A 154 5.35 0.30 -23.42
CA GLY A 154 6.60 -0.13 -22.80
C GLY A 154 6.43 -0.94 -21.50
N ILE A 155 5.20 -1.35 -21.16
CA ILE A 155 4.90 -2.16 -19.97
C ILE A 155 4.81 -3.62 -20.37
N MET A 156 5.71 -4.46 -19.83
CA MET A 156 5.84 -5.87 -20.20
C MET A 156 5.30 -6.79 -19.09
N ASN A 157 5.03 -8.03 -19.47
CA ASN A 157 4.72 -9.07 -18.51
C ASN A 157 5.87 -9.25 -17.50
N GLY A 158 5.56 -9.28 -16.21
CA GLY A 158 6.54 -9.39 -15.12
C GLY A 158 7.07 -8.05 -14.58
N ASP A 159 6.72 -6.92 -15.21
CA ASP A 159 7.06 -5.60 -14.66
C ASP A 159 6.34 -5.36 -13.35
N THR A 160 6.98 -4.57 -12.49
CA THR A 160 6.33 -4.03 -11.30
C THR A 160 5.96 -2.57 -11.55
N ILE A 161 4.67 -2.25 -11.48
CA ILE A 161 4.17 -0.88 -11.63
C ILE A 161 3.93 -0.25 -10.27
N LEU A 162 4.24 1.05 -10.17
CA LEU A 162 3.91 1.89 -9.03
C LEU A 162 2.69 2.73 -9.37
N VAL A 163 1.68 2.64 -8.53
CA VAL A 163 0.37 3.24 -8.74
C VAL A 163 0.10 4.23 -7.61
N LYS A 164 -0.26 5.46 -7.97
CA LYS A 164 -0.79 6.42 -7.02
C LYS A 164 -2.28 6.18 -6.83
N GLU A 165 -2.71 5.98 -5.60
CA GLU A 165 -4.11 5.80 -5.23
C GLU A 165 -4.91 7.08 -5.50
N GLN A 166 -5.90 7.00 -6.36
CA GLN A 166 -6.84 8.09 -6.67
C GLN A 166 -8.06 7.55 -7.44
N GLU A 167 -9.21 8.24 -7.31
CA GLU A 167 -10.48 7.84 -7.90
C GLU A 167 -10.80 8.53 -9.24
N TYR A 168 -9.87 9.32 -9.77
CA TYR A 168 -10.06 10.05 -11.03
C TYR A 168 -8.82 9.94 -11.92
N ALA A 169 -9.01 10.12 -13.24
CA ALA A 169 -7.95 10.15 -14.21
C ALA A 169 -8.28 11.11 -15.35
N ASN A 170 -7.23 11.63 -15.99
CA ASN A 170 -7.34 12.40 -17.23
C ASN A 170 -7.23 11.48 -18.45
N ASN A 171 -7.81 11.93 -19.57
CA ASN A 171 -7.68 11.19 -20.84
C ASN A 171 -6.20 11.01 -21.22
N GLY A 172 -5.85 9.78 -21.60
CA GLY A 172 -4.49 9.40 -21.95
C GLY A 172 -3.63 8.87 -20.82
N GLU A 173 -4.07 8.97 -19.55
CA GLU A 173 -3.35 8.40 -18.42
C GLU A 173 -3.52 6.87 -18.37
N ILE A 174 -2.47 6.17 -17.92
CA ILE A 174 -2.53 4.72 -17.66
C ILE A 174 -3.02 4.52 -16.24
N VAL A 175 -4.07 3.72 -16.09
CA VAL A 175 -4.79 3.54 -14.82
C VAL A 175 -4.97 2.07 -14.48
N VAL A 176 -5.10 1.82 -13.21
CA VAL A 176 -5.73 0.61 -12.68
C VAL A 176 -7.21 0.92 -12.53
N ALA A 177 -8.03 0.21 -13.29
CA ALA A 177 -9.48 0.36 -13.29
C ALA A 177 -10.14 -0.93 -12.81
N LEU A 178 -11.13 -0.81 -11.93
CA LEU A 178 -12.02 -1.89 -11.51
C LEU A 178 -13.30 -1.79 -12.34
N VAL A 179 -13.62 -2.84 -13.08
CA VAL A 179 -14.78 -2.93 -13.96
C VAL A 179 -15.87 -3.76 -13.28
N SER A 180 -17.08 -3.23 -13.24
CA SER A 180 -18.27 -3.88 -12.65
C SER A 180 -18.06 -4.41 -11.23
N GLY A 181 -17.10 -3.83 -10.49
CA GLY A 181 -16.77 -4.22 -9.12
C GLY A 181 -16.05 -5.57 -8.97
N GLN A 182 -15.64 -6.20 -10.06
CA GLN A 182 -15.09 -7.57 -10.06
C GLN A 182 -13.71 -7.69 -10.71
N GLU A 183 -13.47 -6.98 -11.79
CA GLU A 183 -12.28 -7.18 -12.63
C GLU A 183 -11.37 -5.96 -12.60
N ALA A 184 -10.15 -6.14 -12.09
CA ALA A 184 -9.12 -5.10 -12.14
C ALA A 184 -8.28 -5.25 -13.42
N THR A 185 -8.03 -4.14 -14.11
CA THR A 185 -7.24 -4.11 -15.35
C THR A 185 -6.35 -2.87 -15.45
N LEU A 186 -5.20 -3.02 -16.13
CA LEU A 186 -4.29 -1.91 -16.46
C LEU A 186 -4.52 -1.50 -17.91
N LYS A 187 -4.97 -0.27 -18.13
CA LYS A 187 -5.28 0.25 -19.47
C LYS A 187 -5.04 1.76 -19.57
N LYS A 188 -4.99 2.28 -20.77
CA LYS A 188 -5.06 3.72 -21.03
C LYS A 188 -6.51 4.18 -20.95
N PHE A 189 -6.74 5.18 -20.08
CA PHE A 189 -8.07 5.73 -19.82
C PHE A 189 -8.44 6.80 -20.84
N ILE A 190 -9.63 6.67 -21.45
CA ILE A 190 -10.21 7.69 -22.34
C ILE A 190 -11.70 7.79 -22.00
N LYS A 191 -12.12 8.96 -21.53
CA LYS A 191 -13.53 9.26 -21.25
C LYS A 191 -14.10 10.17 -22.33
N ASN A 192 -15.27 9.81 -22.84
CA ASN A 192 -16.03 10.62 -23.79
C ASN A 192 -17.51 10.63 -23.38
N GLY A 193 -17.96 11.72 -22.74
CA GLY A 193 -19.30 11.80 -22.16
C GLY A 193 -19.51 10.75 -21.06
N ASP A 194 -20.55 9.92 -21.23
CA ASP A 194 -20.90 8.86 -20.30
C ASP A 194 -20.20 7.53 -20.59
N GLN A 195 -19.35 7.48 -21.59
CA GLN A 195 -18.58 6.28 -21.93
C GLN A 195 -17.12 6.41 -21.53
N VAL A 196 -16.57 5.30 -21.06
CA VAL A 196 -15.15 5.10 -20.77
C VAL A 196 -14.62 4.02 -21.70
N ARG A 197 -13.57 4.36 -22.45
CA ARG A 197 -12.78 3.41 -23.21
C ARG A 197 -11.51 3.09 -22.43
N LEU A 198 -11.33 1.84 -22.08
CA LEU A 198 -10.10 1.28 -21.53
C LEU A 198 -9.29 0.72 -22.70
N LYS A 199 -8.38 1.56 -23.20
CA LYS A 199 -7.61 1.26 -24.43
C LYS A 199 -6.41 0.39 -24.09
N ALA A 200 -6.23 -0.70 -24.86
CA ALA A 200 -4.99 -1.46 -24.88
C ALA A 200 -3.91 -0.70 -25.68
N GLU A 201 -2.67 -0.79 -25.25
CA GLU A 201 -1.51 -0.30 -25.98
C GLU A 201 -0.74 -1.50 -26.61
N ASN A 202 -1.51 -2.38 -27.27
CA ASN A 202 -1.03 -3.48 -28.09
C ASN A 202 -2.14 -3.84 -29.09
N GLU A 203 -1.83 -3.81 -30.37
CA GLU A 203 -2.78 -4.04 -31.47
C GLU A 203 -3.41 -5.44 -31.48
N ALA A 204 -2.81 -6.41 -30.79
CA ALA A 204 -3.38 -7.75 -30.64
C ALA A 204 -4.56 -7.80 -29.63
N PHE A 205 -4.85 -6.71 -28.95
CA PHE A 205 -5.91 -6.62 -27.93
C PHE A 205 -6.92 -5.55 -28.33
N GLU A 206 -8.20 -5.88 -28.19
CA GLU A 206 -9.29 -4.94 -28.45
C GLU A 206 -9.46 -3.93 -27.29
N ASP A 207 -9.89 -2.72 -27.65
CA ASP A 207 -10.32 -1.71 -26.68
C ASP A 207 -11.63 -2.13 -26.03
N GLN A 208 -11.75 -1.89 -24.74
CA GLN A 208 -12.96 -2.20 -23.97
C GLN A 208 -13.74 -0.90 -23.71
N ILE A 209 -15.03 -0.90 -24.02
CA ILE A 209 -15.90 0.27 -23.85
C ILE A 209 -16.99 -0.06 -22.83
N TYR A 210 -17.13 0.79 -21.82
CA TYR A 210 -18.06 0.64 -20.70
C TYR A 210 -18.83 1.93 -20.45
N GLN A 211 -19.94 1.85 -19.74
CA GLN A 211 -20.57 3.03 -19.16
C GLN A 211 -19.69 3.58 -18.01
N SER A 212 -19.67 4.88 -17.80
CA SER A 212 -18.87 5.49 -16.73
C SER A 212 -19.21 4.96 -15.35
N SER A 213 -20.44 4.51 -15.13
CA SER A 213 -20.91 3.92 -13.87
C SER A 213 -20.35 2.52 -13.58
N GLU A 214 -19.84 1.84 -14.60
CA GLU A 214 -19.29 0.48 -14.50
C GLU A 214 -17.77 0.48 -14.23
N VAL A 215 -17.10 1.65 -14.35
CA VAL A 215 -15.64 1.77 -14.22
C VAL A 215 -15.29 2.61 -13.01
N GLN A 216 -14.54 2.03 -12.09
CA GLN A 216 -13.98 2.71 -10.92
C GLN A 216 -12.45 2.80 -11.08
N ILE A 217 -11.91 4.02 -11.07
CA ILE A 217 -10.46 4.21 -11.06
C ILE A 217 -9.95 3.90 -9.67
N GLN A 218 -8.97 3.01 -9.57
CA GLN A 218 -8.30 2.63 -8.32
C GLN A 218 -6.98 3.38 -8.14
N GLY A 219 -6.41 3.85 -9.25
CA GLY A 219 -5.19 4.63 -9.23
C GLY A 219 -4.60 4.85 -10.61
N LYS A 220 -3.56 5.69 -10.64
CA LYS A 220 -2.81 6.09 -11.82
C LYS A 220 -1.39 5.57 -11.76
N LEU A 221 -0.89 5.06 -12.88
CA LEU A 221 0.52 4.69 -13.05
C LEU A 221 1.41 5.93 -12.84
N VAL A 222 2.42 5.82 -11.98
CA VAL A 222 3.42 6.87 -11.74
C VAL A 222 4.83 6.45 -12.10
N ALA A 223 5.17 5.17 -11.94
CA ALA A 223 6.49 4.64 -12.30
C ALA A 223 6.42 3.14 -12.61
N LEU A 224 7.49 2.62 -13.20
CA LEU A 224 7.66 1.22 -13.54
C LEU A 224 9.05 0.77 -13.12
N LEU A 225 9.13 -0.41 -12.53
CA LEU A 225 10.37 -1.07 -12.14
C LEU A 225 10.52 -2.36 -12.93
N ARG A 226 11.67 -2.56 -13.55
CA ARG A 226 12.02 -3.78 -14.28
C ARG A 226 13.41 -4.23 -13.89
N ALA A 227 13.54 -5.49 -13.50
CA ALA A 227 14.82 -6.17 -13.34
C ALA A 227 15.16 -6.97 -14.61
N TYR A 228 16.43 -7.01 -14.99
CA TYR A 228 16.94 -7.77 -16.12
C TYR A 228 17.84 -8.92 -15.66
#